data_2a8ce10db4e8c49bf2fbfa48a94b056d
#
_entry.id   2a8ce10db4e8c49bf2fbfa48a94b056d
#
_cell.length_a   1.000
_cell.length_b   1.000
_cell.length_c   1.000
_cell.angle_alpha   90.00
_cell.angle_beta   90.00
_cell.angle_gamma   90.00
#
_symmetry.space_group_name_H-M   'P 1'
#
loop_
_entity.id
_entity.type
_entity.pdbx_description
1 polymer ?
#
loop_
_entity_poly.entity_id
_entity_poly.type
_entity_poly.pdbx_seq_one_letter_code
_entity_poly.pdbx_strand_id
1 'polypeptide(L)'
;MNVDILWSKILEQIKDEISSISYQTWFKETKLYELKDEKAYIIVPMPIHKKHLQENYYETISNKLNELTDSSYELLFLLEEEISTIIVEKEMLEEKKKLDDKSPPNKQFNINSNLKKNYTFDNFIVGNTNKFARAAALSVAENPGKIYNPLFLFGNSGLGKTHLMHAIGNYIVENSDKRVLYVTSEQFREEFVKSTRKDDKGTNFNYVDFFKDKYRNIDVLLIDDIQFLGGATQSQQEFFHTFNNLYNDNKQIIISSDRSPDDLKLLEDRLRTRFCWGLTVNIFPPDFSLRMEILKKKIVAENVEQEIPDDVIEYIASNIGPDVRNLEGSITRLIAYSTIMGKEKINLDLAIDALKDFISKGIGEKNDIHRIQKIVSEYFQITVDDIRSKKRSSNISFPRQIAMYLCRVMTNESFPKIGTEFGGKDHSTVMHSVEKIENEIKVNKDLANIIEKLKKDIGVVKNMWVLRCFSTGYVDTFLLKNKMIFEFSTFSTAII
;
A
#
# COMPACT_ATOMS: atom_id res chain seq x y z
N MET A 1 46.49 -12.48 -2.03
CA MET A 1 46.77 -11.02 -2.09
C MET A 1 45.56 -10.29 -1.56
N ASN A 2 45.72 -9.29 -0.68
CA ASN A 2 44.57 -8.58 -0.14
C ASN A 2 43.99 -7.66 -1.24
N VAL A 3 42.74 -7.88 -1.61
CA VAL A 3 42.06 -7.16 -2.72
C VAL A 3 41.95 -5.66 -2.47
N ASP A 4 41.82 -5.22 -1.20
CA ASP A 4 41.78 -3.81 -0.86
C ASP A 4 43.10 -3.09 -1.11
N ILE A 5 44.22 -3.74 -0.80
CA ILE A 5 45.55 -3.19 -1.05
C ILE A 5 45.83 -3.13 -2.56
N LEU A 6 45.41 -4.14 -3.29
CA LEU A 6 45.57 -4.19 -4.75
C LEU A 6 44.75 -3.05 -5.40
N TRP A 7 43.49 -2.90 -5.00
CA TRP A 7 42.63 -1.86 -5.55
C TRP A 7 43.12 -0.45 -5.25
N SER A 8 43.60 -0.23 -4.03
CA SER A 8 44.20 1.05 -3.65
C SER A 8 45.39 1.43 -4.53
N LYS A 9 46.28 0.47 -4.88
CA LYS A 9 47.41 0.70 -5.79
C LYS A 9 46.94 1.02 -7.22
N ILE A 10 45.92 0.33 -7.70
CA ILE A 10 45.33 0.59 -9.03
C ILE A 10 44.75 1.99 -9.06
N LEU A 11 44.00 2.39 -8.02
CA LEU A 11 43.40 3.71 -7.90
C LEU A 11 44.47 4.82 -7.83
N GLU A 12 45.60 4.61 -7.16
CA GLU A 12 46.71 5.57 -7.16
C GLU A 12 47.29 5.76 -8.57
N GLN A 13 47.54 4.69 -9.29
CA GLN A 13 48.06 4.78 -10.66
C GLN A 13 47.08 5.43 -11.62
N ILE A 14 45.76 5.15 -11.49
CA ILE A 14 44.72 5.77 -12.31
C ILE A 14 44.60 7.26 -11.98
N LYS A 15 44.73 7.64 -10.71
CA LYS A 15 44.68 9.05 -10.27
C LYS A 15 45.72 9.93 -10.93
N ASP A 16 46.92 9.36 -11.24
CA ASP A 16 48.01 10.10 -11.89
C ASP A 16 47.77 10.25 -13.41
N GLU A 17 46.91 9.42 -14.01
CA GLU A 17 46.66 9.40 -15.46
C GLU A 17 45.39 10.18 -15.87
N ILE A 18 44.46 10.47 -14.94
CA ILE A 18 43.19 11.13 -15.24
C ILE A 18 43.03 12.43 -14.46
N SER A 19 42.08 13.27 -14.90
CA SER A 19 41.81 14.51 -14.20
C SER A 19 41.30 14.25 -12.78
N SER A 20 41.61 15.15 -11.83
CA SER A 20 41.16 15.08 -10.45
C SER A 20 39.62 15.00 -10.33
N ILE A 21 38.92 15.69 -11.24
CA ILE A 21 37.44 15.67 -11.29
C ILE A 21 36.94 14.29 -11.73
N SER A 22 37.53 13.70 -12.78
CA SER A 22 37.18 12.36 -13.26
C SER A 22 37.43 11.29 -12.21
N TYR A 23 38.56 11.39 -11.50
CA TYR A 23 38.90 10.47 -10.42
C TYR A 23 37.87 10.55 -9.27
N GLN A 24 37.56 11.76 -8.80
CA GLN A 24 36.59 11.93 -7.70
C GLN A 24 35.17 11.50 -8.06
N THR A 25 34.78 11.68 -9.33
CA THR A 25 33.44 11.35 -9.79
C THR A 25 33.26 9.84 -10.03
N TRP A 26 34.23 9.17 -10.63
CA TRP A 26 34.03 7.82 -11.17
C TRP A 26 34.74 6.71 -10.41
N PHE A 27 35.82 7.01 -9.69
CA PHE A 27 36.70 5.98 -9.09
C PHE A 27 36.69 6.00 -7.55
N LYS A 28 36.54 7.13 -6.92
CA LYS A 28 36.75 7.31 -5.47
C LYS A 28 35.92 6.34 -4.61
N GLU A 29 34.70 6.03 -5.02
CA GLU A 29 33.77 5.19 -4.27
C GLU A 29 33.69 3.75 -4.80
N THR A 30 34.57 3.37 -5.74
CA THR A 30 34.64 2.00 -6.25
C THR A 30 35.48 1.11 -5.35
N LYS A 31 35.17 -0.20 -5.32
CA LYS A 31 35.91 -1.20 -4.53
C LYS A 31 36.09 -2.48 -5.35
N LEU A 32 37.25 -3.12 -5.25
CA LEU A 32 37.42 -4.47 -5.76
C LEU A 32 36.91 -5.46 -4.73
N TYR A 33 35.85 -6.17 -5.07
CA TYR A 33 35.23 -7.12 -4.17
C TYR A 33 35.98 -8.45 -4.11
N GLU A 34 36.25 -9.05 -5.27
CA GLU A 34 36.89 -10.36 -5.35
C GLU A 34 37.56 -10.56 -6.72
N LEU A 35 38.63 -11.38 -6.73
CA LEU A 35 39.24 -11.93 -7.93
C LEU A 35 39.06 -13.45 -7.93
N LYS A 36 38.26 -13.98 -8.86
CA LYS A 36 37.94 -15.41 -8.92
C LYS A 36 37.60 -15.84 -10.35
N ASP A 37 38.02 -17.04 -10.73
CA ASP A 37 37.66 -17.67 -12.01
C ASP A 37 37.93 -16.75 -13.24
N GLU A 38 39.12 -16.12 -13.27
CA GLU A 38 39.53 -15.15 -14.32
C GLU A 38 38.62 -13.91 -14.40
N LYS A 39 37.88 -13.59 -13.35
CA LYS A 39 36.95 -12.43 -13.24
C LYS A 39 37.33 -11.55 -12.07
N ALA A 40 37.27 -10.23 -12.32
CA ALA A 40 37.41 -9.19 -11.29
C ALA A 40 36.09 -8.52 -11.05
N TYR A 41 35.56 -8.65 -9.85
CA TYR A 41 34.30 -8.09 -9.44
C TYR A 41 34.50 -6.73 -8.77
N ILE A 42 34.05 -5.66 -9.41
CA ILE A 42 34.25 -4.28 -8.98
C ILE A 42 32.90 -3.68 -8.56
N ILE A 43 32.78 -3.25 -7.32
CA ILE A 43 31.61 -2.57 -6.79
C ILE A 43 31.59 -1.12 -7.24
N VAL A 44 30.45 -0.67 -7.73
CA VAL A 44 30.19 0.71 -8.12
C VAL A 44 28.96 1.26 -7.44
N PRO A 45 28.92 2.56 -7.04
CA PRO A 45 27.84 3.11 -6.23
C PRO A 45 26.53 3.28 -6.98
N MET A 46 26.53 3.47 -8.29
CA MET A 46 25.32 3.76 -9.08
C MET A 46 25.39 3.15 -10.49
N PRO A 47 24.21 2.86 -11.13
CA PRO A 47 24.14 2.29 -12.48
C PRO A 47 24.90 3.09 -13.54
N ILE A 48 24.95 4.42 -13.40
CA ILE A 48 25.69 5.28 -14.34
C ILE A 48 27.20 5.05 -14.28
N HIS A 49 27.76 4.74 -13.09
CA HIS A 49 29.18 4.38 -12.94
C HIS A 49 29.50 3.09 -13.69
N LYS A 50 28.63 2.07 -13.59
CA LYS A 50 28.77 0.79 -14.28
C LYS A 50 28.93 1.01 -15.78
N LYS A 51 28.00 1.77 -16.39
CA LYS A 51 28.04 2.07 -17.82
C LYS A 51 29.28 2.89 -18.21
N HIS A 52 29.57 3.95 -17.47
CA HIS A 52 30.66 4.87 -17.81
C HIS A 52 32.04 4.23 -17.67
N LEU A 53 32.27 3.44 -16.61
CA LEU A 53 33.56 2.72 -16.42
C LEU A 53 33.74 1.62 -17.47
N GLN A 54 32.65 0.96 -17.85
CA GLN A 54 32.71 -0.09 -18.88
C GLN A 54 32.97 0.48 -20.29
N GLU A 55 32.44 1.64 -20.63
CA GLU A 55 32.61 2.25 -21.96
C GLU A 55 33.92 3.02 -22.10
N ASN A 56 34.44 3.62 -21.04
CA ASN A 56 35.55 4.60 -21.15
C ASN A 56 36.83 4.18 -20.42
N TYR A 57 36.74 3.29 -19.42
CA TYR A 57 37.92 2.95 -18.58
C TYR A 57 38.15 1.46 -18.43
N TYR A 58 37.44 0.61 -19.16
CA TYR A 58 37.58 -0.84 -19.08
C TYR A 58 39.02 -1.26 -19.38
N GLU A 59 39.58 -0.81 -20.49
CA GLU A 59 40.95 -1.16 -20.90
C GLU A 59 42.00 -0.63 -19.92
N THR A 60 41.85 0.59 -19.42
CA THR A 60 42.75 1.19 -18.44
C THR A 60 42.80 0.37 -17.15
N ILE A 61 41.65 -0.01 -16.62
CA ILE A 61 41.56 -0.80 -15.39
C ILE A 61 42.09 -2.20 -15.62
N SER A 62 41.73 -2.83 -16.75
CA SER A 62 42.18 -4.18 -17.09
C SER A 62 43.70 -4.26 -17.22
N ASN A 63 44.34 -3.32 -17.93
CA ASN A 63 45.77 -3.28 -18.09
C ASN A 63 46.50 -3.12 -16.75
N LYS A 64 46.04 -2.22 -15.87
CA LYS A 64 46.62 -2.02 -14.54
C LYS A 64 46.46 -3.25 -13.64
N LEU A 65 45.30 -3.88 -13.71
CA LEU A 65 45.03 -5.10 -12.94
C LEU A 65 45.95 -6.25 -13.40
N ASN A 66 46.07 -6.43 -14.71
CA ASN A 66 46.92 -7.46 -15.30
C ASN A 66 48.42 -7.24 -15.01
N GLU A 67 48.89 -5.99 -15.05
CA GLU A 67 50.29 -5.64 -14.69
C GLU A 67 50.62 -5.98 -13.23
N LEU A 68 49.66 -5.80 -12.29
CA LEU A 68 49.92 -6.03 -10.88
C LEU A 68 49.62 -7.46 -10.41
N THR A 69 48.96 -8.28 -11.23
CA THR A 69 48.58 -9.66 -10.87
C THR A 69 49.21 -10.73 -11.74
N ASP A 70 49.92 -10.35 -12.81
CA ASP A 70 50.48 -11.26 -13.83
C ASP A 70 49.43 -12.22 -14.43
N SER A 71 48.16 -11.83 -14.41
CA SER A 71 47.04 -12.63 -14.87
C SER A 71 45.98 -11.76 -15.57
N SER A 72 45.25 -12.34 -16.54
CA SER A 72 44.23 -11.64 -17.29
C SER A 72 42.85 -11.86 -16.63
N TYR A 73 42.13 -10.77 -16.35
CA TYR A 73 40.81 -10.80 -15.74
C TYR A 73 39.78 -10.10 -16.60
N GLU A 74 38.60 -10.71 -16.73
CA GLU A 74 37.38 -10.05 -17.23
C GLU A 74 36.80 -9.14 -16.13
N LEU A 75 36.64 -7.84 -16.40
CA LEU A 75 36.09 -6.89 -15.41
C LEU A 75 34.57 -6.95 -15.40
N LEU A 76 34.01 -7.14 -14.23
CA LEU A 76 32.55 -7.12 -13.97
C LEU A 76 32.22 -6.02 -12.96
N PHE A 77 31.53 -4.97 -13.43
CA PHE A 77 31.05 -3.89 -12.58
C PHE A 77 29.71 -4.24 -12.01
N LEU A 78 29.55 -4.18 -10.68
CA LEU A 78 28.36 -4.59 -9.95
C LEU A 78 27.89 -3.48 -9.01
N LEU A 79 26.60 -3.40 -8.81
CA LEU A 79 26.00 -2.63 -7.73
C LEU A 79 26.07 -3.42 -6.41
N GLU A 80 26.04 -2.74 -5.27
CA GLU A 80 26.09 -3.37 -3.94
C GLU A 80 24.92 -4.36 -3.73
N GLU A 81 23.75 -4.06 -4.33
CA GLU A 81 22.58 -4.94 -4.32
C GLU A 81 22.74 -6.20 -5.19
N GLU A 82 23.54 -6.14 -6.27
CA GLU A 82 23.82 -7.28 -7.17
C GLU A 82 24.76 -8.30 -6.52
N ILE A 83 25.57 -7.89 -5.54
CA ILE A 83 26.52 -8.76 -4.85
C ILE A 83 25.81 -9.78 -3.98
N SER A 84 24.77 -9.37 -3.26
CA SER A 84 23.97 -10.29 -2.44
C SER A 84 23.40 -11.43 -3.27
N THR A 85 23.04 -11.18 -4.52
CA THR A 85 22.54 -12.19 -5.46
C THR A 85 23.65 -13.15 -5.89
N ILE A 86 24.86 -12.63 -6.12
CA ILE A 86 26.04 -13.44 -6.54
C ILE A 86 26.58 -14.28 -5.38
N ILE A 87 26.54 -13.77 -4.15
CA ILE A 87 26.95 -14.55 -2.95
C ILE A 87 26.03 -15.74 -2.77
N VAL A 88 24.71 -15.54 -2.88
CA VAL A 88 23.71 -16.62 -2.79
C VAL A 88 23.92 -17.66 -3.91
N GLU A 89 24.22 -17.24 -5.14
CA GLU A 89 24.53 -18.13 -6.23
C GLU A 89 25.84 -18.91 -6.02
N LYS A 90 26.86 -18.29 -5.40
CA LYS A 90 28.15 -18.96 -5.09
C LYS A 90 28.01 -19.96 -3.95
N GLU A 91 27.34 -19.63 -2.88
CA GLU A 91 27.08 -20.56 -1.78
C GLU A 91 26.31 -21.79 -2.27
N MET A 92 25.35 -21.60 -3.17
CA MET A 92 24.64 -22.68 -3.86
C MET A 92 25.51 -23.55 -4.76
N LEU A 93 26.54 -22.98 -5.41
CA LEU A 93 27.51 -23.70 -6.26
C LEU A 93 28.56 -24.46 -5.45
N GLU A 94 28.97 -23.94 -4.31
CA GLU A 94 29.95 -24.61 -3.43
C GLU A 94 29.31 -25.76 -2.62
N GLU A 95 28.04 -25.63 -2.22
CA GLU A 95 27.29 -26.76 -1.67
C GLU A 95 27.02 -27.85 -2.70
N LYS A 96 26.85 -27.52 -3.99
CA LYS A 96 26.74 -28.51 -5.07
C LYS A 96 27.98 -29.31 -5.26
N LYS A 97 29.20 -28.74 -5.15
CA LYS A 97 30.46 -29.45 -5.28
C LYS A 97 30.79 -30.39 -4.13
N LYS A 98 30.18 -30.20 -2.95
CA LYS A 98 30.32 -31.06 -1.77
C LYS A 98 29.34 -32.24 -1.72
N LEU A 99 28.32 -32.25 -2.58
CA LEU A 99 27.22 -33.24 -2.61
C LEU A 99 27.29 -34.26 -3.77
N ASP A 100 28.29 -34.18 -4.65
CA ASP A 100 28.42 -35.07 -5.82
C ASP A 100 28.92 -36.48 -5.50
N ASP A 101 29.04 -36.86 -4.23
CA ASP A 101 29.48 -38.21 -3.82
C ASP A 101 28.47 -38.90 -2.89
N LYS A 102 27.23 -39.09 -3.27
CA LYS A 102 26.31 -40.18 -2.88
C LYS A 102 24.82 -39.85 -3.16
N SER A 103 24.24 -40.61 -4.13
CA SER A 103 22.81 -40.91 -4.34
C SER A 103 21.93 -39.84 -5.02
N PRO A 104 20.83 -40.25 -5.75
CA PRO A 104 20.21 -39.43 -6.79
C PRO A 104 19.51 -38.18 -6.22
N PRO A 105 19.61 -37.05 -6.92
CA PRO A 105 19.27 -35.74 -6.34
C PRO A 105 17.77 -35.46 -6.42
N ASN A 106 17.18 -35.31 -5.25
CA ASN A 106 15.97 -34.53 -5.13
C ASN A 106 16.44 -33.04 -5.15
N LYS A 107 16.29 -32.35 -6.30
CA LYS A 107 16.65 -30.95 -6.47
C LYS A 107 15.69 -30.08 -5.66
N GLN A 108 15.98 -29.85 -4.39
CA GLN A 108 15.34 -28.79 -3.60
C GLN A 108 15.96 -27.44 -3.99
N PHE A 109 15.31 -26.74 -4.91
CA PHE A 109 15.54 -25.31 -5.05
C PHE A 109 15.01 -24.63 -3.79
N ASN A 110 15.88 -24.00 -3.00
CA ASN A 110 15.48 -23.11 -1.92
C ASN A 110 14.82 -21.87 -2.55
N ILE A 111 13.51 -21.93 -2.77
CA ILE A 111 12.74 -20.78 -3.20
C ILE A 111 12.63 -19.86 -1.99
N ASN A 112 13.26 -18.68 -2.08
CA ASN A 112 13.05 -17.65 -1.08
C ASN A 112 11.55 -17.31 -1.04
N SER A 113 10.91 -17.51 0.10
CA SER A 113 9.46 -17.34 0.27
C SER A 113 8.99 -15.90 0.13
N ASN A 114 9.90 -14.91 0.18
CA ASN A 114 9.64 -13.46 0.20
C ASN A 114 8.68 -13.02 1.31
N LEU A 115 8.57 -13.77 2.40
CA LEU A 115 7.66 -13.51 3.49
C LEU A 115 8.25 -12.52 4.50
N LYS A 116 7.40 -11.61 4.99
CA LYS A 116 7.75 -10.70 6.09
C LYS A 116 7.44 -11.38 7.44
N LYS A 117 8.45 -11.68 8.22
CA LYS A 117 8.33 -12.43 9.49
C LYS A 117 7.40 -11.77 10.52
N ASN A 118 7.30 -10.44 10.52
CA ASN A 118 6.48 -9.70 11.49
C ASN A 118 4.97 -9.78 11.21
N TYR A 119 4.56 -10.29 10.06
CA TYR A 119 3.15 -10.44 9.70
C TYR A 119 2.68 -11.85 10.04
N THR A 120 2.17 -12.01 11.27
CA THR A 120 1.66 -13.27 11.81
C THR A 120 0.18 -13.13 12.16
N PHE A 121 -0.50 -14.27 12.40
CA PHE A 121 -1.88 -14.26 12.91
C PHE A 121 -2.01 -13.64 14.30
N ASP A 122 -0.96 -13.71 15.14
CA ASP A 122 -0.94 -13.12 16.50
C ASP A 122 -0.80 -11.60 16.45
N ASN A 123 -0.11 -11.10 15.41
CA ASN A 123 0.00 -9.67 15.16
C ASN A 123 -1.20 -9.08 14.44
N PHE A 124 -2.06 -9.90 13.85
CA PHE A 124 -3.28 -9.46 13.20
C PHE A 124 -4.38 -9.23 14.23
N ILE A 125 -4.81 -7.97 14.38
CA ILE A 125 -5.82 -7.59 15.36
C ILE A 125 -7.20 -7.92 14.83
N VAL A 126 -7.99 -8.62 15.64
CA VAL A 126 -9.29 -9.17 15.25
C VAL A 126 -10.42 -8.37 15.85
N GLY A 127 -11.34 -7.93 15.01
CA GLY A 127 -12.60 -7.31 15.40
C GLY A 127 -13.78 -7.89 14.62
N ASN A 128 -14.96 -7.35 14.83
CA ASN A 128 -16.18 -7.86 14.18
C ASN A 128 -16.11 -7.78 12.65
N THR A 129 -15.38 -6.80 12.09
CA THR A 129 -15.33 -6.52 10.66
C THR A 129 -14.36 -7.42 9.88
N ASN A 130 -13.38 -8.04 10.57
CA ASN A 130 -12.35 -8.86 9.92
C ASN A 130 -12.22 -10.29 10.46
N LYS A 131 -12.98 -10.67 11.50
CA LYS A 131 -12.93 -12.02 12.10
C LYS A 131 -13.15 -13.15 11.10
N PHE A 132 -14.06 -12.96 10.14
CA PHE A 132 -14.33 -13.96 9.12
C PHE A 132 -13.12 -14.15 8.18
N ALA A 133 -12.49 -13.04 7.76
CA ALA A 133 -11.31 -13.09 6.92
C ALA A 133 -10.13 -13.79 7.62
N ARG A 134 -9.91 -13.51 8.91
CA ARG A 134 -8.90 -14.20 9.71
C ARG A 134 -9.20 -15.69 9.86
N ALA A 135 -10.45 -16.05 10.15
CA ALA A 135 -10.83 -17.47 10.30
C ALA A 135 -10.64 -18.25 8.97
N ALA A 136 -11.05 -17.66 7.84
CA ALA A 136 -10.84 -18.27 6.54
C ALA A 136 -9.35 -18.42 6.21
N ALA A 137 -8.55 -17.39 6.49
CA ALA A 137 -7.10 -17.41 6.29
C ALA A 137 -6.42 -18.49 7.15
N LEU A 138 -6.79 -18.61 8.43
CA LEU A 138 -6.24 -19.64 9.32
C LEU A 138 -6.62 -21.04 8.87
N SER A 139 -7.89 -21.26 8.48
CA SER A 139 -8.34 -22.58 7.98
C SER A 139 -7.54 -23.01 6.74
N VAL A 140 -7.22 -22.08 5.83
CA VAL A 140 -6.37 -22.36 4.66
C VAL A 140 -4.93 -22.63 5.07
N ALA A 141 -4.41 -21.89 6.06
CA ALA A 141 -3.05 -22.10 6.55
C ALA A 141 -2.87 -23.48 7.21
N GLU A 142 -3.86 -23.95 7.94
CA GLU A 142 -3.86 -25.27 8.58
C GLU A 142 -4.00 -26.43 7.57
N ASN A 143 -4.74 -26.21 6.47
CA ASN A 143 -5.07 -27.26 5.49
C ASN A 143 -4.86 -26.80 4.03
N PRO A 144 -3.64 -26.39 3.64
CA PRO A 144 -3.39 -25.84 2.30
C PRO A 144 -3.62 -26.86 1.20
N GLY A 145 -4.38 -26.45 0.17
CA GLY A 145 -4.75 -27.24 -0.99
C GLY A 145 -5.97 -28.15 -0.78
N LYS A 146 -6.50 -28.24 0.45
CA LYS A 146 -7.65 -29.13 0.76
C LYS A 146 -8.98 -28.38 0.85
N ILE A 147 -8.96 -27.15 1.31
CA ILE A 147 -10.16 -26.33 1.50
C ILE A 147 -9.93 -24.93 0.91
N TYR A 148 -11.01 -24.33 0.41
CA TYR A 148 -11.01 -22.94 -0.06
C TYR A 148 -9.87 -22.62 -1.05
N ASN A 149 -9.83 -23.34 -2.16
CA ASN A 149 -8.83 -23.11 -3.20
C ASN A 149 -9.50 -22.61 -4.50
N PRO A 150 -9.20 -21.40 -4.98
CA PRO A 150 -8.35 -20.39 -4.36
C PRO A 150 -9.03 -19.70 -3.15
N LEU A 151 -8.23 -19.09 -2.26
CA LEU A 151 -8.71 -18.10 -1.32
C LEU A 151 -8.53 -16.71 -1.95
N PHE A 152 -9.63 -15.98 -2.15
CA PHE A 152 -9.61 -14.65 -2.72
C PHE A 152 -9.97 -13.61 -1.66
N LEU A 153 -8.98 -12.79 -1.24
CA LEU A 153 -9.14 -11.73 -0.25
C LEU A 153 -9.31 -10.39 -0.95
N PHE A 154 -10.43 -9.69 -0.73
CA PHE A 154 -10.61 -8.38 -1.33
C PHE A 154 -11.09 -7.32 -0.34
N GLY A 155 -10.94 -6.06 -0.72
CA GLY A 155 -11.32 -4.90 0.08
C GLY A 155 -10.41 -3.72 -0.19
N ASN A 156 -10.80 -2.54 0.26
CA ASN A 156 -10.06 -1.30 0.04
C ASN A 156 -8.59 -1.41 0.45
N SER A 157 -7.75 -0.49 -0.02
CA SER A 157 -6.35 -0.41 0.39
C SER A 157 -6.23 -0.24 1.91
N GLY A 158 -5.15 -0.79 2.50
CA GLY A 158 -4.84 -0.60 3.91
C GLY A 158 -5.70 -1.36 4.92
N LEU A 159 -6.49 -2.36 4.51
CA LEU A 159 -7.34 -3.15 5.41
C LEU A 159 -6.69 -4.44 5.95
N GLY A 160 -5.40 -4.69 5.65
CA GLY A 160 -4.65 -5.83 6.17
C GLY A 160 -4.65 -7.07 5.28
N LYS A 161 -5.03 -6.99 3.98
CA LYS A 161 -4.96 -8.10 3.01
C LYS A 161 -3.57 -8.71 2.95
N THR A 162 -2.56 -7.89 2.67
CA THR A 162 -1.15 -8.29 2.62
C THR A 162 -0.67 -8.91 3.93
N HIS A 163 -1.12 -8.38 5.09
CA HIS A 163 -0.81 -8.97 6.39
C HIS A 163 -1.33 -10.40 6.50
N LEU A 164 -2.61 -10.63 6.19
CA LEU A 164 -3.19 -11.98 6.22
C LEU A 164 -2.49 -12.94 5.25
N MET A 165 -2.11 -12.48 4.05
CA MET A 165 -1.35 -13.30 3.11
C MET A 165 -0.01 -13.75 3.69
N HIS A 166 0.76 -12.81 4.24
CA HIS A 166 2.02 -13.15 4.90
C HIS A 166 1.81 -14.04 6.13
N ALA A 167 0.75 -13.80 6.91
CA ALA A 167 0.43 -14.63 8.08
C ALA A 167 0.13 -16.09 7.68
N ILE A 168 -0.63 -16.31 6.58
CA ILE A 168 -0.85 -17.64 6.01
C ILE A 168 0.49 -18.27 5.63
N GLY A 169 1.32 -17.54 4.88
CA GLY A 169 2.61 -18.04 4.40
C GLY A 169 3.55 -18.41 5.56
N ASN A 170 3.71 -17.52 6.54
CA ASN A 170 4.54 -17.77 7.72
C ASN A 170 4.06 -18.98 8.50
N TYR A 171 2.75 -19.10 8.75
CA TYR A 171 2.18 -20.24 9.46
C TYR A 171 2.48 -21.57 8.74
N ILE A 172 2.33 -21.62 7.41
CA ILE A 172 2.60 -22.82 6.61
C ILE A 172 4.08 -23.19 6.65
N VAL A 173 4.98 -22.21 6.51
CA VAL A 173 6.44 -22.44 6.56
C VAL A 173 6.88 -22.93 7.94
N GLU A 174 6.30 -22.40 9.02
CA GLU A 174 6.63 -22.80 10.38
C GLU A 174 6.11 -24.19 10.75
N ASN A 175 4.98 -24.62 10.16
CA ASN A 175 4.31 -25.87 10.54
C ASN A 175 4.39 -26.99 9.48
N SER A 176 5.10 -26.77 8.36
CA SER A 176 5.23 -27.78 7.31
C SER A 176 6.46 -27.54 6.42
N ASP A 177 6.87 -28.58 5.68
CA ASP A 177 7.95 -28.50 4.68
C ASP A 177 7.47 -27.98 3.30
N LYS A 178 6.31 -27.32 3.24
CA LYS A 178 5.73 -26.83 1.99
C LYS A 178 6.47 -25.62 1.48
N ARG A 179 6.67 -25.59 0.17
CA ARG A 179 7.30 -24.48 -0.53
C ARG A 179 6.26 -23.37 -0.75
N VAL A 180 6.44 -22.24 -0.08
CA VAL A 180 5.57 -21.09 -0.15
C VAL A 180 6.27 -19.98 -0.93
N LEU A 181 5.57 -19.36 -1.88
CA LEU A 181 6.05 -18.20 -2.63
C LEU A 181 5.06 -17.06 -2.51
N TYR A 182 5.52 -15.94 -1.98
CA TYR A 182 4.81 -14.66 -2.02
C TYR A 182 5.37 -13.78 -3.13
N VAL A 183 4.49 -13.17 -3.92
CA VAL A 183 4.84 -12.26 -5.02
C VAL A 183 3.72 -11.25 -5.25
N THR A 184 4.07 -10.03 -5.65
CA THR A 184 3.08 -9.10 -6.18
C THR A 184 2.79 -9.43 -7.65
N SER A 185 1.61 -9.09 -8.13
CA SER A 185 1.27 -9.31 -9.54
C SER A 185 2.13 -8.47 -10.49
N GLU A 186 2.66 -7.34 -10.04
CA GLU A 186 3.64 -6.54 -10.77
C GLU A 186 4.96 -7.29 -10.92
N GLN A 187 5.50 -7.88 -9.84
CA GLN A 187 6.72 -8.71 -9.89
C GLN A 187 6.55 -9.91 -10.82
N PHE A 188 5.40 -10.61 -10.72
CA PHE A 188 5.09 -11.71 -11.65
C PHE A 188 5.14 -11.25 -13.11
N ARG A 189 4.51 -10.12 -13.42
CA ARG A 189 4.51 -9.53 -14.77
C ARG A 189 5.91 -9.16 -15.24
N GLU A 190 6.70 -8.49 -14.38
CA GLU A 190 8.07 -8.08 -14.72
C GLU A 190 8.98 -9.28 -14.98
N GLU A 191 8.94 -10.29 -14.13
CA GLU A 191 9.72 -11.51 -14.30
C GLU A 191 9.32 -12.27 -15.56
N PHE A 192 8.02 -12.35 -15.86
CA PHE A 192 7.54 -12.94 -17.11
C PHE A 192 8.04 -12.18 -18.34
N VAL A 193 7.93 -10.85 -18.35
CA VAL A 193 8.41 -10.01 -19.46
C VAL A 193 9.93 -10.14 -19.61
N LYS A 194 10.70 -10.19 -18.51
CA LYS A 194 12.16 -10.43 -18.56
C LYS A 194 12.48 -11.80 -19.15
N SER A 195 11.70 -12.84 -18.79
CA SER A 195 11.92 -14.21 -19.28
C SER A 195 11.65 -14.36 -20.79
N THR A 196 10.80 -13.51 -21.38
CA THR A 196 10.43 -13.55 -22.79
C THR A 196 11.28 -12.64 -23.69
N ARG A 197 12.08 -11.74 -23.12
CA ARG A 197 13.00 -10.88 -23.90
C ARG A 197 14.13 -11.74 -24.47
N LYS A 198 14.38 -11.61 -25.78
CA LYS A 198 15.52 -12.23 -26.45
C LYS A 198 16.78 -11.46 -26.06
N ASP A 199 17.78 -12.17 -25.57
CA ASP A 199 19.14 -11.63 -25.53
C ASP A 199 19.64 -11.47 -26.95
N ASP A 200 20.51 -10.47 -27.19
CA ASP A 200 21.13 -10.20 -28.50
C ASP A 200 21.91 -11.40 -29.08
N LYS A 201 22.10 -12.47 -28.29
CA LYS A 201 22.79 -13.72 -28.67
C LYS A 201 21.85 -14.89 -28.99
N GLY A 202 20.52 -14.70 -28.99
CA GLY A 202 19.57 -15.71 -29.46
C GLY A 202 19.35 -16.94 -28.57
N THR A 203 19.85 -16.96 -27.34
CA THR A 203 19.75 -18.10 -26.41
C THR A 203 18.75 -17.84 -25.29
N ASN A 204 17.44 -17.93 -25.62
CA ASN A 204 16.35 -17.68 -24.66
C ASN A 204 15.86 -18.91 -23.87
N PHE A 205 16.42 -20.08 -24.09
CA PHE A 205 15.82 -21.33 -23.58
C PHE A 205 15.81 -21.45 -22.04
N ASN A 206 16.75 -20.85 -21.34
CA ASN A 206 16.89 -21.04 -19.88
C ASN A 206 15.99 -20.14 -19.02
N TYR A 207 15.64 -18.93 -19.46
CA TYR A 207 14.89 -17.98 -18.63
C TYR A 207 13.40 -18.34 -18.52
N VAL A 208 12.78 -18.81 -19.59
CA VAL A 208 11.37 -19.24 -19.59
C VAL A 208 11.18 -20.49 -18.71
N ASP A 209 12.11 -21.43 -18.77
CA ASP A 209 12.04 -22.64 -17.96
C ASP A 209 12.29 -22.33 -16.49
N PHE A 210 13.23 -21.43 -16.17
CA PHE A 210 13.44 -20.94 -14.81
C PHE A 210 12.18 -20.24 -14.24
N PHE A 211 11.52 -19.39 -15.02
CA PHE A 211 10.27 -18.75 -14.63
C PHE A 211 9.19 -19.80 -14.32
N LYS A 212 9.00 -20.77 -15.22
CA LYS A 212 8.04 -21.84 -15.02
C LYS A 212 8.35 -22.68 -13.78
N ASP A 213 9.61 -23.04 -13.57
CA ASP A 213 10.04 -23.80 -12.39
C ASP A 213 9.78 -23.02 -11.10
N LYS A 214 10.10 -21.72 -11.07
CA LYS A 214 9.84 -20.86 -9.91
C LYS A 214 8.36 -20.84 -9.53
N TYR A 215 7.45 -20.68 -10.49
CA TYR A 215 6.02 -20.47 -10.23
C TYR A 215 5.17 -21.74 -10.22
N ARG A 216 5.65 -22.84 -10.78
CA ARG A 216 4.89 -24.11 -10.88
C ARG A 216 5.37 -25.18 -9.91
N ASN A 217 6.63 -25.11 -9.45
CA ASN A 217 7.23 -26.06 -8.51
C ASN A 217 7.10 -25.62 -7.04
N ILE A 218 5.98 -25.01 -6.67
CA ILE A 218 5.65 -24.57 -5.31
C ILE A 218 4.41 -25.29 -4.82
N ASP A 219 4.20 -25.28 -3.50
CA ASP A 219 3.02 -25.88 -2.87
C ASP A 219 1.96 -24.86 -2.52
N VAL A 220 2.37 -23.57 -2.34
CA VAL A 220 1.49 -22.45 -2.02
C VAL A 220 1.94 -21.20 -2.77
N LEU A 221 1.04 -20.64 -3.58
CA LEU A 221 1.21 -19.36 -4.25
C LEU A 221 0.40 -18.28 -3.55
N LEU A 222 1.08 -17.22 -3.11
CA LEU A 222 0.48 -16.01 -2.58
C LEU A 222 0.71 -14.89 -3.59
N ILE A 223 -0.33 -14.44 -4.31
CA ILE A 223 -0.21 -13.35 -5.27
C ILE A 223 -1.00 -12.14 -4.81
N ASP A 224 -0.28 -11.05 -4.55
CA ASP A 224 -0.85 -9.81 -4.02
C ASP A 224 -1.19 -8.82 -5.13
N ASP A 225 -2.28 -8.07 -4.91
CA ASP A 225 -2.74 -6.99 -5.77
C ASP A 225 -2.96 -7.41 -7.25
N ILE A 226 -3.76 -8.46 -7.47
CA ILE A 226 -4.00 -9.06 -8.80
C ILE A 226 -4.53 -8.07 -9.84
N GLN A 227 -5.15 -6.96 -9.44
CA GLN A 227 -5.66 -5.93 -10.33
C GLN A 227 -4.58 -5.31 -11.23
N PHE A 228 -3.30 -5.34 -10.86
CA PHE A 228 -2.20 -4.81 -11.67
C PHE A 228 -1.80 -5.71 -12.86
N LEU A 229 -2.34 -6.91 -12.97
CA LEU A 229 -2.31 -7.67 -14.22
C LEU A 229 -3.27 -7.12 -15.28
N GLY A 230 -4.18 -6.20 -14.92
CA GLY A 230 -5.13 -5.60 -15.84
C GLY A 230 -4.46 -4.98 -17.06
N GLY A 231 -4.97 -5.30 -18.27
CA GLY A 231 -4.43 -4.80 -19.54
C GLY A 231 -3.17 -5.51 -20.07
N ALA A 232 -2.52 -6.39 -19.29
CA ALA A 232 -1.31 -7.11 -19.70
C ALA A 232 -1.67 -8.52 -20.23
N THR A 233 -2.25 -8.62 -21.42
CA THR A 233 -2.84 -9.85 -21.97
C THR A 233 -1.90 -11.06 -21.92
N GLN A 234 -0.64 -10.91 -22.32
CA GLN A 234 0.33 -12.02 -22.30
C GLN A 234 0.62 -12.52 -20.88
N SER A 235 0.78 -11.59 -19.94
CA SER A 235 0.99 -11.95 -18.53
C SER A 235 -0.25 -12.58 -17.91
N GLN A 236 -1.46 -12.16 -18.30
CA GLN A 236 -2.70 -12.82 -17.89
C GLN A 236 -2.80 -14.25 -18.42
N GLN A 237 -2.37 -14.50 -19.67
CA GLN A 237 -2.33 -15.84 -20.23
C GLN A 237 -1.36 -16.75 -19.47
N GLU A 238 -0.15 -16.26 -19.17
CA GLU A 238 0.83 -17.05 -18.41
C GLU A 238 0.35 -17.30 -16.98
N PHE A 239 -0.26 -16.31 -16.34
CA PHE A 239 -0.85 -16.48 -15.02
C PHE A 239 -2.00 -17.50 -15.04
N PHE A 240 -2.81 -17.50 -16.08
CA PHE A 240 -3.86 -18.50 -16.27
C PHE A 240 -3.30 -19.93 -16.38
N HIS A 241 -2.19 -20.14 -17.10
CA HIS A 241 -1.52 -21.43 -17.17
C HIS A 241 -0.90 -21.84 -15.82
N THR A 242 -0.25 -20.90 -15.14
CA THR A 242 0.31 -21.11 -13.79
C THR A 242 -0.79 -21.49 -12.79
N PHE A 243 -1.91 -20.76 -12.79
CA PHE A 243 -3.06 -21.04 -11.95
C PHE A 243 -3.60 -22.47 -12.19
N ASN A 244 -3.82 -22.85 -13.47
CA ASN A 244 -4.36 -24.16 -13.78
C ASN A 244 -3.40 -25.29 -13.35
N ASN A 245 -2.10 -25.14 -13.55
CA ASN A 245 -1.13 -26.15 -13.14
C ASN A 245 -1.17 -26.35 -11.61
N LEU A 246 -1.11 -25.26 -10.85
CA LEU A 246 -1.17 -25.33 -9.39
C LEU A 246 -2.50 -25.89 -8.88
N TYR A 247 -3.61 -25.45 -9.46
CA TYR A 247 -4.94 -25.88 -9.06
C TYR A 247 -5.16 -27.39 -9.32
N ASN A 248 -4.77 -27.87 -10.49
CA ASN A 248 -4.90 -29.29 -10.86
C ASN A 248 -4.01 -30.20 -9.99
N ASP A 249 -2.87 -29.69 -9.53
CA ASP A 249 -1.97 -30.40 -8.63
C ASP A 249 -2.36 -30.26 -7.15
N ASN A 250 -3.56 -29.73 -6.85
CA ASN A 250 -4.04 -29.43 -5.50
C ASN A 250 -3.10 -28.54 -4.67
N LYS A 251 -2.36 -27.66 -5.33
CA LYS A 251 -1.52 -26.65 -4.69
C LYS A 251 -2.40 -25.46 -4.27
N GLN A 252 -2.11 -24.86 -3.11
CA GLN A 252 -2.89 -23.74 -2.61
C GLN A 252 -2.60 -22.46 -3.36
N ILE A 253 -3.64 -21.73 -3.73
CA ILE A 253 -3.54 -20.41 -4.34
C ILE A 253 -4.29 -19.42 -3.43
N ILE A 254 -3.62 -18.32 -3.06
CA ILE A 254 -4.18 -17.20 -2.32
C ILE A 254 -3.99 -15.92 -3.14
N ILE A 255 -5.06 -15.17 -3.35
CA ILE A 255 -5.07 -13.98 -4.20
C ILE A 255 -5.60 -12.80 -3.39
N SER A 256 -4.97 -11.65 -3.51
CA SER A 256 -5.53 -10.40 -3.00
C SER A 256 -5.95 -9.43 -4.10
N SER A 257 -6.91 -8.57 -3.79
CA SER A 257 -7.38 -7.51 -4.69
C SER A 257 -7.92 -6.30 -3.91
N ASP A 258 -7.94 -5.14 -4.55
CA ASP A 258 -8.63 -3.95 -4.04
C ASP A 258 -10.15 -4.01 -4.23
N ARG A 259 -10.65 -4.92 -5.09
CA ARG A 259 -12.06 -5.08 -5.45
C ARG A 259 -12.45 -6.55 -5.69
N SER A 260 -13.76 -6.81 -5.79
CA SER A 260 -14.29 -8.15 -6.05
C SER A 260 -13.86 -8.71 -7.41
N PRO A 261 -13.88 -10.05 -7.62
CA PRO A 261 -13.60 -10.64 -8.93
C PRO A 261 -14.48 -10.07 -10.05
N ASP A 262 -15.75 -9.77 -9.78
CA ASP A 262 -16.69 -9.24 -10.76
C ASP A 262 -16.34 -7.82 -11.23
N ASP A 263 -15.68 -7.04 -10.36
CA ASP A 263 -15.27 -5.67 -10.63
C ASP A 263 -13.91 -5.55 -11.36
N LEU A 264 -13.20 -6.66 -11.55
CA LEU A 264 -11.90 -6.72 -12.23
C LEU A 264 -12.06 -6.75 -13.77
N LYS A 265 -12.75 -5.77 -14.33
CA LYS A 265 -13.14 -5.72 -15.76
C LYS A 265 -11.96 -5.73 -16.74
N LEU A 266 -10.75 -5.38 -16.31
CA LEU A 266 -9.53 -5.41 -17.13
C LEU A 266 -8.85 -6.78 -17.15
N LEU A 267 -9.34 -7.74 -16.35
CA LEU A 267 -8.90 -9.13 -16.38
C LEU A 267 -9.83 -9.96 -17.27
N GLU A 268 -9.25 -10.97 -17.92
CA GLU A 268 -10.00 -11.91 -18.75
C GLU A 268 -11.07 -12.65 -17.93
N ASP A 269 -12.23 -12.89 -18.51
CA ASP A 269 -13.38 -13.54 -17.87
C ASP A 269 -13.03 -14.91 -17.31
N ARG A 270 -12.17 -15.66 -18.01
CA ARG A 270 -11.71 -16.97 -17.58
C ARG A 270 -10.91 -16.94 -16.27
N LEU A 271 -10.16 -15.86 -15.98
CA LEU A 271 -9.48 -15.67 -14.71
C LEU A 271 -10.47 -15.30 -13.61
N ARG A 272 -11.36 -14.33 -13.87
CA ARG A 272 -12.38 -13.89 -12.92
C ARG A 272 -13.27 -15.06 -12.46
N THR A 273 -13.70 -15.91 -13.38
CA THR A 273 -14.47 -17.12 -13.07
C THR A 273 -13.70 -18.06 -12.16
N ARG A 274 -12.40 -18.27 -12.39
CA ARG A 274 -11.56 -19.14 -11.54
C ARG A 274 -11.35 -18.62 -10.14
N PHE A 275 -11.27 -17.30 -9.99
CA PHE A 275 -11.14 -16.68 -8.67
C PHE A 275 -12.37 -16.93 -7.77
N CYS A 276 -13.52 -17.20 -8.38
CA CYS A 276 -14.75 -17.55 -7.68
C CYS A 276 -14.90 -19.04 -7.36
N TRP A 277 -14.00 -19.92 -7.83
CA TRP A 277 -14.13 -21.38 -7.60
C TRP A 277 -13.95 -21.78 -6.13
N GLY A 278 -13.16 -21.04 -5.39
CA GLY A 278 -12.92 -21.26 -3.96
C GLY A 278 -13.74 -20.34 -3.08
N LEU A 279 -13.09 -19.72 -2.10
CA LEU A 279 -13.72 -18.81 -1.15
C LEU A 279 -13.31 -17.37 -1.43
N THR A 280 -14.29 -16.53 -1.69
CA THR A 280 -14.10 -15.07 -1.84
C THR A 280 -14.49 -14.37 -0.54
N VAL A 281 -13.58 -13.60 0.04
CA VAL A 281 -13.74 -12.97 1.35
C VAL A 281 -13.52 -11.47 1.25
N ASN A 282 -14.51 -10.70 1.65
CA ASN A 282 -14.40 -9.24 1.78
C ASN A 282 -13.84 -8.88 3.16
N ILE A 283 -12.82 -8.01 3.18
CA ILE A 283 -12.30 -7.41 4.39
C ILE A 283 -12.90 -6.01 4.53
N PHE A 284 -13.74 -5.85 5.53
CA PHE A 284 -14.42 -4.58 5.78
C PHE A 284 -13.52 -3.60 6.55
N PRO A 285 -13.78 -2.30 6.39
CA PRO A 285 -13.11 -1.27 7.18
C PRO A 285 -13.28 -1.50 8.70
N PRO A 286 -12.23 -1.25 9.51
CA PRO A 286 -12.32 -1.41 10.96
C PRO A 286 -13.34 -0.44 11.56
N ASP A 287 -14.17 -0.95 12.46
CA ASP A 287 -15.05 -0.15 13.29
C ASP A 287 -14.23 0.64 14.34
N PHE A 288 -14.89 1.51 15.10
CA PHE A 288 -14.21 2.36 16.08
C PHE A 288 -13.44 1.53 17.14
N SER A 289 -14.04 0.45 17.63
CA SER A 289 -13.41 -0.42 18.65
C SER A 289 -12.14 -1.06 18.11
N LEU A 290 -12.21 -1.62 16.89
CA LEU A 290 -11.04 -2.24 16.27
C LEU A 290 -9.94 -1.21 15.95
N ARG A 291 -10.31 0.03 15.56
CA ARG A 291 -9.31 1.11 15.37
C ARG A 291 -8.58 1.45 16.67
N MET A 292 -9.30 1.52 17.80
CA MET A 292 -8.70 1.73 19.11
C MET A 292 -7.69 0.62 19.46
N GLU A 293 -8.04 -0.64 19.24
CA GLU A 293 -7.16 -1.78 19.52
C GLU A 293 -5.93 -1.79 18.61
N ILE A 294 -6.08 -1.45 17.31
CA ILE A 294 -4.97 -1.31 16.36
C ILE A 294 -3.98 -0.24 16.85
N LEU A 295 -4.49 0.93 17.25
CA LEU A 295 -3.65 2.01 17.74
C LEU A 295 -2.92 1.63 19.04
N LYS A 296 -3.62 1.01 20.01
CA LYS A 296 -3.01 0.53 21.26
C LYS A 296 -1.90 -0.50 21.02
N LYS A 297 -2.14 -1.47 20.14
CA LYS A 297 -1.13 -2.48 19.79
C LYS A 297 0.07 -1.86 19.07
N LYS A 298 -0.16 -0.88 18.19
CA LYS A 298 0.92 -0.15 17.52
C LYS A 298 1.79 0.64 18.49
N ILE A 299 1.19 1.33 19.48
CA ILE A 299 1.92 2.07 20.52
C ILE A 299 2.84 1.12 21.30
N VAL A 300 2.34 -0.04 21.70
CA VAL A 300 3.15 -1.06 22.39
C VAL A 300 4.29 -1.56 21.52
N ALA A 301 4.04 -1.79 20.22
CA ALA A 301 5.05 -2.29 19.28
C ALA A 301 6.18 -1.28 18.99
N GLU A 302 5.88 0.03 19.05
CA GLU A 302 6.88 1.10 18.86
C GLU A 302 7.76 1.33 20.11
N ASN A 303 7.51 0.62 21.23
CA ASN A 303 8.23 0.79 22.49
C ASN A 303 8.36 2.26 22.92
N VAL A 304 7.24 2.99 22.84
CA VAL A 304 7.22 4.43 23.14
C VAL A 304 7.47 4.64 24.63
N GLU A 305 8.53 5.38 24.97
CA GLU A 305 8.83 5.75 26.37
C GLU A 305 7.78 6.70 26.97
N GLN A 306 7.11 7.46 26.10
CA GLN A 306 6.09 8.43 26.50
C GLN A 306 4.72 7.79 26.56
N GLU A 307 4.01 8.02 27.66
CA GLU A 307 2.63 7.60 27.78
C GLU A 307 1.72 8.39 26.83
N ILE A 308 0.95 7.67 26.00
CA ILE A 308 -0.06 8.26 25.12
C ILE A 308 -1.44 8.06 25.77
N PRO A 309 -2.09 9.15 26.24
CA PRO A 309 -3.37 9.07 26.93
C PRO A 309 -4.50 8.53 26.03
N ASP A 310 -5.50 7.91 26.63
CA ASP A 310 -6.64 7.32 25.90
C ASP A 310 -7.46 8.35 25.10
N ASP A 311 -7.56 9.58 25.55
CA ASP A 311 -8.22 10.67 24.82
C ASP A 311 -7.53 11.02 23.50
N VAL A 312 -6.21 10.92 23.44
CA VAL A 312 -5.41 11.06 22.22
C VAL A 312 -5.68 9.90 21.27
N ILE A 313 -5.74 8.68 21.78
CA ILE A 313 -6.04 7.49 20.97
C ILE A 313 -7.47 7.57 20.41
N GLU A 314 -8.44 7.97 21.24
CA GLU A 314 -9.83 8.22 20.82
C GLU A 314 -9.92 9.31 19.75
N TYR A 315 -9.14 10.39 19.89
CA TYR A 315 -9.06 11.46 18.90
C TYR A 315 -8.58 10.94 17.55
N ILE A 316 -7.48 10.16 17.54
CA ILE A 316 -6.93 9.54 16.34
C ILE A 316 -7.95 8.59 15.70
N ALA A 317 -8.52 7.67 16.49
CA ALA A 317 -9.50 6.69 16.01
C ALA A 317 -10.77 7.34 15.43
N SER A 318 -11.18 8.50 15.94
CA SER A 318 -12.36 9.22 15.48
C SER A 318 -12.14 10.04 14.22
N ASN A 319 -10.95 10.61 14.05
CA ASN A 319 -10.67 11.60 13.00
C ASN A 319 -9.86 11.07 11.83
N ILE A 320 -9.17 9.95 11.99
CA ILE A 320 -8.43 9.30 10.89
C ILE A 320 -9.33 8.26 10.23
N GLY A 321 -9.28 8.22 8.89
CA GLY A 321 -10.04 7.28 8.10
C GLY A 321 -9.72 5.80 8.42
N PRO A 322 -10.52 4.87 7.89
CA PRO A 322 -10.45 3.46 8.26
C PRO A 322 -9.26 2.69 7.66
N ASP A 323 -8.36 3.37 6.97
CA ASP A 323 -7.11 2.76 6.45
C ASP A 323 -6.14 2.53 7.61
N VAL A 324 -5.78 1.26 7.85
CA VAL A 324 -4.89 0.85 8.96
C VAL A 324 -3.49 1.45 8.81
N ARG A 325 -2.99 1.63 7.58
CA ARG A 325 -1.69 2.29 7.34
C ARG A 325 -1.70 3.74 7.81
N ASN A 326 -2.83 4.43 7.59
CA ASN A 326 -3.00 5.80 8.06
C ASN A 326 -3.11 5.86 9.59
N LEU A 327 -3.80 4.90 10.21
CA LEU A 327 -3.86 4.79 11.67
C LEU A 327 -2.46 4.56 12.26
N GLU A 328 -1.71 3.61 11.77
CA GLU A 328 -0.34 3.34 12.21
C GLU A 328 0.60 4.52 11.95
N GLY A 329 0.52 5.12 10.76
CA GLY A 329 1.30 6.29 10.37
C GLY A 329 1.03 7.52 11.25
N SER A 330 -0.19 7.65 11.80
CA SER A 330 -0.52 8.74 12.72
C SER A 330 0.22 8.62 14.06
N ILE A 331 0.38 7.41 14.58
CA ILE A 331 1.16 7.17 15.81
C ILE A 331 2.64 7.50 15.56
N THR A 332 3.21 6.96 14.49
CA THR A 332 4.61 7.25 14.14
C THR A 332 4.85 8.76 13.97
N ARG A 333 3.92 9.47 13.32
CA ARG A 333 3.99 10.93 13.15
C ARG A 333 3.88 11.68 14.48
N LEU A 334 2.97 11.28 15.36
CA LEU A 334 2.77 11.89 16.68
C LEU A 334 4.03 11.76 17.54
N ILE A 335 4.64 10.58 17.56
CA ILE A 335 5.89 10.30 18.28
C ILE A 335 7.02 11.17 17.72
N ALA A 336 7.20 11.16 16.41
CA ALA A 336 8.23 11.97 15.75
C ALA A 336 8.06 13.49 16.04
N TYR A 337 6.82 13.99 15.99
CA TYR A 337 6.51 15.39 16.29
C TYR A 337 6.83 15.74 17.75
N SER A 338 6.44 14.88 18.71
CA SER A 338 6.76 15.06 20.14
C SER A 338 8.27 15.11 20.38
N THR A 339 9.02 14.19 19.78
CA THR A 339 10.49 14.10 19.90
C THR A 339 11.17 15.34 19.30
N ILE A 340 10.79 15.77 18.09
CA ILE A 340 11.39 16.91 17.41
C ILE A 340 11.09 18.22 18.16
N MET A 341 9.90 18.36 18.73
CA MET A 341 9.50 19.54 19.50
C MET A 341 10.01 19.53 20.96
N GLY A 342 10.75 18.50 21.37
CA GLY A 342 11.28 18.36 22.73
C GLY A 342 10.19 18.29 23.80
N LYS A 343 9.03 17.74 23.48
CA LYS A 343 7.90 17.60 24.44
C LYS A 343 8.01 16.31 25.20
N GLU A 344 8.11 16.39 26.52
CA GLU A 344 8.20 15.21 27.40
C GLU A 344 6.88 14.46 27.55
N LYS A 345 5.74 15.12 27.31
CA LYS A 345 4.40 14.51 27.45
C LYS A 345 3.57 14.73 26.20
N ILE A 346 2.92 13.66 25.75
CA ILE A 346 1.94 13.68 24.69
C ILE A 346 0.56 14.00 25.31
N ASN A 347 -0.07 15.04 24.82
CA ASN A 347 -1.43 15.43 25.19
C ASN A 347 -2.29 15.70 23.94
N LEU A 348 -3.57 15.93 24.14
CA LEU A 348 -4.52 16.14 23.06
C LEU A 348 -4.17 17.35 22.18
N ASP A 349 -3.71 18.46 22.76
CA ASP A 349 -3.36 19.67 22.00
C ASP A 349 -2.17 19.38 21.07
N LEU A 350 -1.15 18.68 21.57
CA LEU A 350 0.00 18.25 20.76
C LEU A 350 -0.46 17.32 19.62
N ALA A 351 -1.38 16.37 19.90
CA ALA A 351 -1.88 15.47 18.90
C ALA A 351 -2.68 16.20 17.80
N ILE A 352 -3.49 17.20 18.17
CA ILE A 352 -4.21 18.04 17.23
C ILE A 352 -3.23 18.77 16.30
N ASP A 353 -2.19 19.39 16.87
CA ASP A 353 -1.20 20.14 16.08
C ASP A 353 -0.38 19.21 15.17
N ALA A 354 0.10 18.08 15.70
CA ALA A 354 0.89 17.11 14.95
C ALA A 354 0.14 16.49 13.76
N LEU A 355 -1.17 16.26 13.94
CA LEU A 355 -1.99 15.53 12.98
C LEU A 355 -2.90 16.41 12.13
N LYS A 356 -2.92 17.73 12.34
CA LYS A 356 -3.78 18.67 11.62
C LYS A 356 -3.71 18.51 10.10
N ASP A 357 -2.52 18.53 9.53
CA ASP A 357 -2.30 18.38 8.09
C ASP A 357 -2.55 16.94 7.62
N PHE A 358 -2.33 15.97 8.50
CA PHE A 358 -2.55 14.55 8.19
C PHE A 358 -4.04 14.23 8.13
N ILE A 359 -4.80 14.75 9.09
CA ILE A 359 -6.26 14.63 9.12
C ILE A 359 -6.88 15.44 7.97
N SER A 360 -6.42 16.65 7.70
CA SER A 360 -6.93 17.48 6.60
C SER A 360 -6.63 16.84 5.23
N LYS A 361 -5.49 16.20 5.03
CA LYS A 361 -5.18 15.42 3.83
C LYS A 361 -5.95 14.10 3.75
N GLY A 362 -6.25 13.46 4.88
CA GLY A 362 -7.05 12.23 4.95
C GLY A 362 -8.56 12.47 4.83
N ILE A 363 -9.04 13.65 5.22
CA ILE A 363 -10.45 14.09 5.12
C ILE A 363 -10.65 15.01 3.92
N GLY A 364 -9.60 15.69 3.49
CA GLY A 364 -9.64 16.74 2.48
C GLY A 364 -9.24 16.26 1.11
N GLU A 365 -10.14 16.37 0.24
CA GLU A 365 -10.18 16.77 -1.16
C GLU A 365 -11.05 15.91 -2.08
N LYS A 366 -11.44 14.70 -1.69
CA LYS A 366 -12.35 13.91 -2.55
C LYS A 366 -13.74 13.63 -1.95
N ASN A 367 -13.99 13.91 -0.67
CA ASN A 367 -15.09 13.26 0.02
C ASN A 367 -16.29 14.13 0.40
N ASP A 368 -16.16 15.44 0.63
CA ASP A 368 -17.32 16.18 1.13
C ASP A 368 -18.39 16.34 0.05
N ILE A 369 -18.05 16.81 -1.15
CA ILE A 369 -19.02 16.98 -2.24
C ILE A 369 -19.53 15.62 -2.72
N HIS A 370 -18.63 14.65 -2.92
CA HIS A 370 -18.98 13.29 -3.38
C HIS A 370 -19.86 12.54 -2.35
N ARG A 371 -19.54 12.67 -1.07
CA ARG A 371 -20.30 12.08 0.01
C ARG A 371 -21.68 12.70 0.10
N ILE A 372 -21.78 14.03 -0.01
CA ILE A 372 -23.05 14.74 -0.03
C ILE A 372 -23.90 14.29 -1.24
N GLN A 373 -23.29 14.20 -2.42
CA GLN A 373 -23.97 13.68 -3.61
C GLN A 373 -24.50 12.27 -3.39
N LYS A 374 -23.71 11.38 -2.77
CA LYS A 374 -24.11 10.00 -2.48
C LYS A 374 -25.27 9.92 -1.49
N ILE A 375 -25.18 10.61 -0.35
CA ILE A 375 -26.24 10.60 0.67
C ILE A 375 -27.54 11.18 0.10
N VAL A 376 -27.48 12.28 -0.64
CA VAL A 376 -28.65 12.87 -1.28
C VAL A 376 -29.22 11.94 -2.35
N SER A 377 -28.39 11.29 -3.15
CA SER A 377 -28.84 10.35 -4.17
C SER A 377 -29.55 9.14 -3.56
N GLU A 378 -29.02 8.57 -2.48
CA GLU A 378 -29.64 7.47 -1.72
C GLU A 378 -30.98 7.89 -1.11
N TYR A 379 -31.06 9.08 -0.52
CA TYR A 379 -32.30 9.59 0.08
C TYR A 379 -33.45 9.77 -0.95
N PHE A 380 -33.12 10.31 -2.13
CA PHE A 380 -34.09 10.52 -3.21
C PHE A 380 -34.19 9.36 -4.20
N GLN A 381 -33.53 8.24 -3.95
CA GLN A 381 -33.53 7.03 -4.79
C GLN A 381 -33.17 7.30 -6.26
N ILE A 382 -32.15 8.15 -6.49
CA ILE A 382 -31.59 8.48 -7.80
C ILE A 382 -30.10 8.11 -7.82
N THR A 383 -29.48 8.05 -9.00
CA THR A 383 -28.04 7.78 -9.10
C THR A 383 -27.21 9.06 -8.93
N VAL A 384 -25.96 8.93 -8.50
CA VAL A 384 -24.99 10.06 -8.46
C VAL A 384 -24.79 10.62 -9.86
N ASP A 385 -24.80 9.77 -10.89
CA ASP A 385 -24.69 10.20 -12.29
C ASP A 385 -25.91 11.05 -12.73
N ASP A 386 -27.10 10.77 -12.22
CA ASP A 386 -28.27 11.62 -12.47
C ASP A 386 -28.11 13.01 -11.83
N ILE A 387 -27.56 13.09 -10.61
CA ILE A 387 -27.26 14.38 -9.97
C ILE A 387 -26.26 15.19 -10.81
N ARG A 388 -25.25 14.55 -11.42
CA ARG A 388 -24.26 15.19 -12.28
C ARG A 388 -24.74 15.45 -13.72
N SER A 389 -25.81 14.80 -14.14
CA SER A 389 -26.30 14.86 -15.51
C SER A 389 -26.83 16.26 -15.88
N LYS A 390 -27.07 16.47 -17.17
CA LYS A 390 -27.73 17.67 -17.73
C LYS A 390 -29.27 17.58 -17.68
N LYS A 391 -29.86 16.48 -17.16
CA LYS A 391 -31.31 16.28 -17.07
C LYS A 391 -31.96 17.37 -16.22
N ARG A 392 -33.14 17.86 -16.68
CA ARG A 392 -33.89 18.98 -16.04
C ARG A 392 -35.22 18.55 -15.42
N SER A 393 -35.54 17.25 -15.42
CA SER A 393 -36.75 16.74 -14.77
C SER A 393 -36.76 17.08 -13.27
N SER A 394 -37.92 17.39 -12.70
CA SER A 394 -38.03 17.87 -11.32
C SER A 394 -37.50 16.86 -10.30
N ASN A 395 -37.72 15.56 -10.53
CA ASN A 395 -37.21 14.47 -9.71
C ASN A 395 -35.69 14.35 -9.64
N ILE A 396 -34.96 15.01 -10.55
CA ILE A 396 -33.48 15.05 -10.57
C ILE A 396 -32.99 16.47 -10.24
N SER A 397 -33.66 17.51 -10.76
CA SER A 397 -33.19 18.89 -10.60
C SER A 397 -33.31 19.37 -9.17
N PHE A 398 -34.39 19.00 -8.47
CA PHE A 398 -34.60 19.39 -7.09
C PHE A 398 -33.61 18.73 -6.10
N PRO A 399 -33.40 17.40 -6.10
CA PRO A 399 -32.33 16.79 -5.32
C PRO A 399 -30.97 17.37 -5.60
N ARG A 400 -30.63 17.67 -6.87
CA ARG A 400 -29.40 18.34 -7.25
C ARG A 400 -29.24 19.71 -6.60
N GLN A 401 -30.32 20.54 -6.55
CA GLN A 401 -30.30 21.84 -5.88
C GLN A 401 -30.06 21.70 -4.38
N ILE A 402 -30.70 20.72 -3.73
CA ILE A 402 -30.45 20.37 -2.33
C ILE A 402 -29.01 19.96 -2.10
N ALA A 403 -28.45 19.10 -2.96
CA ALA A 403 -27.07 18.68 -2.84
C ALA A 403 -26.08 19.85 -2.99
N MET A 404 -26.29 20.76 -3.95
CA MET A 404 -25.51 21.99 -4.11
C MET A 404 -25.58 22.89 -2.88
N TYR A 405 -26.78 23.08 -2.30
CA TYR A 405 -26.98 23.82 -1.05
C TYR A 405 -26.22 23.19 0.12
N LEU A 406 -26.35 21.88 0.31
CA LEU A 406 -25.63 21.16 1.38
C LEU A 406 -24.13 21.23 1.20
N CYS A 407 -23.61 21.12 -0.05
CA CYS A 407 -22.19 21.33 -0.32
C CYS A 407 -21.75 22.72 0.10
N ARG A 408 -22.50 23.77 -0.19
CA ARG A 408 -22.16 25.14 0.18
C ARG A 408 -22.17 25.38 1.69
N VAL A 409 -23.16 24.84 2.39
CA VAL A 409 -23.35 25.05 3.84
C VAL A 409 -22.41 24.17 4.68
N MET A 410 -22.10 22.94 4.21
CA MET A 410 -21.37 21.95 5.00
C MET A 410 -19.89 21.83 4.60
N THR A 411 -19.49 22.41 3.45
CA THR A 411 -18.10 22.45 3.01
C THR A 411 -17.65 23.89 2.84
N ASN A 412 -16.35 24.13 2.83
CA ASN A 412 -15.76 25.46 2.56
C ASN A 412 -15.51 25.69 1.06
N GLU A 413 -16.15 24.88 0.18
CA GLU A 413 -15.87 24.91 -1.24
C GLU A 413 -16.50 26.12 -1.96
N SER A 414 -15.81 26.62 -2.98
CA SER A 414 -16.28 27.75 -3.78
C SER A 414 -17.38 27.34 -4.75
N PHE A 415 -18.24 28.28 -5.15
CA PHE A 415 -19.29 28.03 -6.14
C PHE A 415 -18.77 27.45 -7.47
N PRO A 416 -17.64 27.92 -8.05
CA PRO A 416 -17.06 27.33 -9.24
C PRO A 416 -16.66 25.87 -9.05
N LYS A 417 -16.03 25.52 -7.91
CA LYS A 417 -15.61 24.14 -7.61
C LYS A 417 -16.81 23.22 -7.46
N ILE A 418 -17.84 23.64 -6.70
CA ILE A 418 -19.09 22.90 -6.61
C ILE A 418 -19.70 22.69 -8.00
N GLY A 419 -19.74 23.71 -8.87
CA GLY A 419 -20.24 23.60 -10.22
C GLY A 419 -19.52 22.55 -11.06
N THR A 420 -18.20 22.49 -10.97
CA THR A 420 -17.37 21.47 -11.65
C THR A 420 -17.76 20.06 -11.26
N GLU A 421 -17.93 19.80 -9.95
CA GLU A 421 -18.26 18.49 -9.40
C GLU A 421 -19.71 18.04 -9.68
N PHE A 422 -20.60 18.98 -10.06
CA PHE A 422 -21.96 18.71 -10.49
C PHE A 422 -22.13 18.64 -12.02
N GLY A 423 -21.11 18.17 -12.72
CA GLY A 423 -21.13 17.96 -14.18
C GLY A 423 -20.87 19.22 -14.99
N GLY A 424 -19.99 20.10 -14.51
CA GLY A 424 -19.58 21.32 -15.19
C GLY A 424 -20.67 22.39 -15.22
N LYS A 425 -21.44 22.54 -14.14
CA LYS A 425 -22.42 23.62 -14.02
C LYS A 425 -21.72 24.93 -13.72
N ASP A 426 -22.25 26.01 -14.32
CA ASP A 426 -21.76 27.35 -14.06
C ASP A 426 -21.96 27.76 -12.59
N HIS A 427 -21.05 28.55 -12.05
CA HIS A 427 -21.10 29.08 -10.69
C HIS A 427 -22.41 29.83 -10.41
N SER A 428 -22.96 30.56 -11.39
CA SER A 428 -24.25 31.24 -11.31
C SER A 428 -25.41 30.27 -11.11
N THR A 429 -25.37 29.09 -11.73
CA THR A 429 -26.36 28.03 -11.53
C THR A 429 -26.32 27.47 -10.10
N VAL A 430 -25.11 27.31 -9.54
CA VAL A 430 -24.95 26.85 -8.15
C VAL A 430 -25.45 27.91 -7.19
N MET A 431 -25.08 29.15 -7.37
CA MET A 431 -25.51 30.30 -6.53
C MET A 431 -27.03 30.41 -6.51
N HIS A 432 -27.68 30.42 -7.66
CA HIS A 432 -29.14 30.47 -7.79
C HIS A 432 -29.82 29.26 -7.13
N SER A 433 -29.21 28.07 -7.23
CA SER A 433 -29.72 26.85 -6.57
C SER A 433 -29.67 26.96 -5.05
N VAL A 434 -28.60 27.52 -4.51
CA VAL A 434 -28.39 27.75 -3.08
C VAL A 434 -29.44 28.75 -2.55
N GLU A 435 -29.56 29.92 -3.18
CA GLU A 435 -30.54 30.97 -2.81
C GLU A 435 -31.97 30.44 -2.87
N LYS A 436 -32.30 29.66 -3.90
CA LYS A 436 -33.63 29.06 -4.04
C LYS A 436 -33.94 28.15 -2.85
N ILE A 437 -33.08 27.23 -2.50
CA ILE A 437 -33.26 26.28 -1.40
C ILE A 437 -33.32 27.04 -0.05
N GLU A 438 -32.47 28.04 0.18
CA GLU A 438 -32.49 28.88 1.38
C GLU A 438 -33.84 29.60 1.56
N ASN A 439 -34.42 30.07 0.47
CA ASN A 439 -35.73 30.73 0.54
C ASN A 439 -36.89 29.72 0.75
N GLU A 440 -36.82 28.56 0.11
CA GLU A 440 -37.80 27.48 0.27
C GLU A 440 -37.83 26.91 1.70
N ILE A 441 -36.65 26.74 2.34
CA ILE A 441 -36.55 26.29 3.75
C ILE A 441 -37.33 27.19 4.71
N LYS A 442 -37.35 28.50 4.47
CA LYS A 442 -38.06 29.48 5.34
C LYS A 442 -39.56 29.32 5.31
N VAL A 443 -40.11 28.80 4.21
CA VAL A 443 -41.55 28.70 3.96
C VAL A 443 -42.05 27.26 4.10
N ASN A 444 -41.27 26.28 3.77
CA ASN A 444 -41.65 24.87 3.72
C ASN A 444 -40.98 24.07 4.87
N LYS A 445 -41.80 23.76 5.90
CA LYS A 445 -41.35 22.99 7.07
C LYS A 445 -40.93 21.56 6.75
N ASP A 446 -41.54 20.92 5.76
CA ASP A 446 -41.18 19.55 5.37
C ASP A 446 -39.81 19.52 4.73
N LEU A 447 -39.48 20.50 3.86
CA LEU A 447 -38.17 20.64 3.30
C LEU A 447 -37.09 20.93 4.38
N ALA A 448 -37.44 21.78 5.36
CA ALA A 448 -36.55 22.06 6.49
C ALA A 448 -36.23 20.77 7.27
N ASN A 449 -37.21 19.92 7.54
CA ASN A 449 -37.02 18.63 8.20
C ASN A 449 -36.15 17.66 7.38
N ILE A 450 -36.36 17.61 6.07
CA ILE A 450 -35.55 16.80 5.16
C ILE A 450 -34.08 17.26 5.20
N ILE A 451 -33.84 18.55 5.13
CA ILE A 451 -32.51 19.13 5.16
C ILE A 451 -31.81 18.88 6.50
N GLU A 452 -32.52 19.02 7.62
CA GLU A 452 -31.98 18.71 8.94
C GLU A 452 -31.63 17.22 9.09
N LYS A 453 -32.48 16.33 8.54
CA LYS A 453 -32.14 14.89 8.48
C LYS A 453 -30.88 14.62 7.64
N LEU A 454 -30.83 15.17 6.43
CA LEU A 454 -29.66 15.03 5.57
C LEU A 454 -28.38 15.62 6.21
N LYS A 455 -28.49 16.78 6.88
CA LYS A 455 -27.35 17.34 7.63
C LYS A 455 -26.90 16.42 8.76
N LYS A 456 -27.82 15.76 9.46
CA LYS A 456 -27.47 14.75 10.47
C LYS A 456 -26.76 13.55 9.83
N ASP A 457 -27.30 13.01 8.75
CA ASP A 457 -26.73 11.85 8.06
C ASP A 457 -25.32 12.16 7.47
N ILE A 458 -25.11 13.38 6.97
CA ILE A 458 -23.82 13.88 6.52
C ILE A 458 -22.91 14.20 7.71
N GLY A 459 -23.44 14.73 8.81
CA GLY A 459 -22.74 15.31 9.96
C GLY A 459 -22.47 14.36 11.12
N VAL A 460 -22.89 13.07 11.05
CA VAL A 460 -22.73 12.08 12.15
C VAL A 460 -21.28 11.92 12.63
N VAL A 461 -20.30 12.36 11.85
CA VAL A 461 -18.89 12.39 12.28
C VAL A 461 -18.50 13.70 12.99
N LYS A 462 -19.23 14.80 12.80
CA LYS A 462 -18.88 16.12 13.42
C LYS A 462 -19.52 16.38 14.78
N ASN A 463 -20.64 15.74 15.10
CA ASN A 463 -21.46 16.13 16.27
C ASN A 463 -21.21 15.33 17.57
N MET A 464 -20.43 14.26 17.55
CA MET A 464 -20.10 13.56 18.80
C MET A 464 -19.13 14.37 19.69
N TRP A 465 -18.42 15.32 19.10
CA TRP A 465 -17.44 16.16 19.82
C TRP A 465 -18.10 17.32 20.58
N VAL A 466 -19.08 17.97 19.96
CA VAL A 466 -19.78 19.13 20.55
C VAL A 466 -20.59 18.72 21.79
N LEU A 467 -21.20 17.53 21.78
CA LEU A 467 -22.01 17.06 22.93
C LEU A 467 -21.15 16.63 24.13
N ARG A 468 -19.92 16.21 23.93
CA ARG A 468 -19.03 15.82 25.04
C ARG A 468 -18.32 17.02 25.69
N CYS A 469 -18.08 18.10 24.94
CA CYS A 469 -17.56 19.36 25.52
C CYS A 469 -18.55 20.00 26.50
N PHE A 470 -19.88 19.77 26.34
CA PHE A 470 -20.88 20.26 27.27
C PHE A 470 -20.93 19.50 28.61
N SER A 471 -20.43 18.25 28.65
CA SER A 471 -20.46 17.44 29.88
C SER A 471 -19.21 17.61 30.75
N THR A 472 -18.15 18.28 30.27
CA THR A 472 -16.85 18.35 30.95
C THR A 472 -16.45 19.76 31.43
N GLY A 473 -17.35 20.76 31.34
CA GLY A 473 -17.07 22.12 31.89
C GLY A 473 -16.03 22.97 31.15
N TYR A 474 -15.55 22.53 29.99
CA TYR A 474 -14.48 23.19 29.20
C TYR A 474 -14.97 24.29 28.23
N VAL A 475 -16.25 24.66 28.32
CA VAL A 475 -16.90 25.56 27.34
C VAL A 475 -16.52 27.02 27.49
N ASP A 476 -16.14 27.47 28.69
CA ASP A 476 -15.94 28.90 28.96
C ASP A 476 -14.65 29.49 28.31
N THR A 477 -13.65 28.67 28.05
CA THR A 477 -12.36 29.17 27.51
C THR A 477 -12.33 29.23 25.98
N PHE A 478 -13.15 28.40 25.31
CA PHE A 478 -13.14 28.31 23.83
C PHE A 478 -14.07 29.35 23.18
N LEU A 479 -15.20 29.68 23.83
CA LEU A 479 -16.16 30.69 23.33
C LEU A 479 -15.63 32.12 23.45
N LEU A 480 -14.80 32.42 24.45
CA LEU A 480 -14.20 33.75 24.65
C LEU A 480 -13.10 34.07 23.64
N LYS A 481 -12.41 33.07 23.08
CA LYS A 481 -11.32 33.30 22.11
C LYS A 481 -11.75 33.47 20.66
N ASN A 482 -12.93 32.99 20.28
CA ASN A 482 -13.34 32.93 18.87
C ASN A 482 -14.54 33.78 18.45
N LYS A 483 -15.01 34.72 19.28
CA LYS A 483 -16.12 35.66 18.91
C LYS A 483 -17.24 34.99 18.06
N MET A 484 -17.74 33.83 18.45
CA MET A 484 -18.96 33.27 17.88
C MET A 484 -20.07 33.53 18.86
N ILE A 485 -20.80 34.64 18.66
CA ILE A 485 -22.08 34.93 19.31
C ILE A 485 -23.13 34.04 18.63
N PHE A 486 -23.50 32.94 19.29
CA PHE A 486 -24.75 32.29 19.03
C PHE A 486 -25.77 32.78 20.09
N GLU A 487 -26.77 33.48 19.66
CA GLU A 487 -27.93 33.84 20.49
C GLU A 487 -28.63 32.54 20.96
N PHE A 488 -28.43 32.19 22.23
CA PHE A 488 -29.22 31.19 22.96
C PHE A 488 -30.46 31.85 23.58
N SER A 489 -31.50 32.01 22.79
CA SER A 489 -32.82 32.24 23.35
C SER A 489 -33.81 31.26 22.75
N THR A 490 -33.86 30.05 23.22
CA THR A 490 -35.03 29.12 23.20
C THR A 490 -34.64 27.66 23.47
N PHE A 491 -33.99 27.36 24.57
CA PHE A 491 -33.97 25.99 25.08
C PHE A 491 -33.89 25.97 26.61
N SER A 492 -34.98 26.48 27.24
CA SER A 492 -35.18 26.29 28.67
C SER A 492 -36.65 26.03 28.94
N THR A 493 -37.18 24.91 28.44
CA THR A 493 -38.45 24.32 28.95
C THR A 493 -38.68 22.97 28.30
N ALA A 494 -37.99 21.93 28.75
CA ALA A 494 -38.44 20.54 28.66
C ALA A 494 -37.38 19.60 29.31
N ILE A 495 -37.23 19.70 30.63
CA ILE A 495 -36.86 18.57 31.50
C ILE A 495 -37.42 18.91 32.87
N ILE A 496 -38.64 18.49 33.14
CA ILE A 496 -39.15 17.96 34.39
C ILE A 496 -39.88 16.66 34.04
#